data_332a22f48449787a837844f3c8fcf704
#
_entry.id   332a22f48449787a837844f3c8fcf704
#
_cell.length_a   1.000
_cell.length_b   1.000
_cell.length_c   1.000
_cell.angle_alpha   90.00
_cell.angle_beta   90.00
_cell.angle_gamma   90.00
#
_symmetry.space_group_name_H-M   'P 1'
#
loop_
_entity.id
_entity.type
_entity.pdbx_description
1 polymer ?
#
loop_
_entity_poly.entity_id
_entity_poly.type
_entity_poly.pdbx_seq_one_letter_code
_entity_poly.pdbx_strand_id
1 'polypeptide(L)'
;KGKRVFLENIPFLWNRLAFKYKSSLRNVLRYKMRFFMMLVSVAVSAGLVFAGLALLDMCLFDDFGSPAIIGIAVVVVVFAGLLTAVVINTLTTINISERNREIATLMVLGYLDSEICGYIYREIYISTSIGILFGYPVGIGLATLIFKTIGFGTVGGVSWFMWLLVPVVVFGFTLLVSLIL
;
A
#
# COMPACT_ATOMS: atom_id res chain seq x y z
N LYS A 1 -2.28 -29.63 -14.79
CA LYS A 1 -2.37 -29.46 -13.30
C LYS A 1 -1.62 -28.19 -12.95
N GLY A 2 -2.34 -27.12 -12.51
CA GLY A 2 -1.70 -25.87 -12.12
C GLY A 2 -0.80 -26.06 -10.91
N LYS A 3 0.36 -25.38 -10.89
CA LYS A 3 1.29 -25.42 -9.74
C LYS A 3 0.56 -24.92 -8.48
N ARG A 4 0.67 -25.67 -7.40
CA ARG A 4 0.13 -25.29 -6.07
C ARG A 4 0.76 -23.98 -5.63
N VAL A 5 -0.05 -23.08 -5.10
CA VAL A 5 0.39 -21.78 -4.58
C VAL A 5 0.80 -21.96 -3.12
N PHE A 6 1.83 -21.23 -2.67
CA PHE A 6 2.41 -21.35 -1.32
C PHE A 6 1.36 -21.19 -0.20
N LEU A 7 0.32 -20.39 -0.42
CA LEU A 7 -0.79 -20.21 0.53
C LEU A 7 -1.75 -21.41 0.65
N GLU A 8 -1.72 -22.35 -0.29
CA GLU A 8 -2.49 -23.61 -0.16
C GLU A 8 -1.94 -24.51 0.96
N ASN A 9 -0.71 -24.24 1.43
CA ASN A 9 -0.08 -24.95 2.54
C ASN A 9 -0.57 -24.47 3.92
N ILE A 10 -1.34 -23.38 3.99
CA ILE A 10 -1.91 -22.85 5.25
C ILE A 10 -3.43 -23.09 5.23
N PRO A 11 -3.91 -24.28 5.63
CA PRO A 11 -5.31 -24.66 5.49
C PRO A 11 -6.26 -23.81 6.35
N PHE A 12 -5.77 -23.22 7.44
CA PHE A 12 -6.59 -22.42 8.35
C PHE A 12 -7.07 -21.09 7.72
N LEU A 13 -6.21 -20.41 6.98
CA LEU A 13 -6.58 -19.17 6.27
C LEU A 13 -7.37 -19.48 4.99
N TRP A 14 -6.98 -20.55 4.29
CA TRP A 14 -7.56 -20.92 3.01
C TRP A 14 -9.03 -21.32 3.13
N ASN A 15 -9.43 -22.06 4.17
CA ASN A 15 -10.79 -22.54 4.33
C ASN A 15 -11.80 -21.44 4.68
N ARG A 16 -11.39 -20.33 5.29
CA ARG A 16 -12.26 -19.20 5.66
C ARG A 16 -12.50 -18.18 4.53
N LEU A 17 -11.72 -18.22 3.46
CA LEU A 17 -11.85 -17.27 2.36
C LEU A 17 -12.96 -17.69 1.39
N ALA A 18 -13.85 -16.76 1.02
CA ALA A 18 -14.85 -16.97 -0.01
C ALA A 18 -14.17 -17.25 -1.38
N PHE A 19 -14.81 -18.05 -2.23
CA PHE A 19 -14.28 -18.47 -3.53
C PHE A 19 -13.74 -17.33 -4.39
N LYS A 20 -14.41 -16.16 -4.36
CA LYS A 20 -14.01 -14.95 -5.08
C LYS A 20 -12.62 -14.45 -4.67
N TYR A 21 -12.31 -14.48 -3.36
CA TYR A 21 -11.00 -14.08 -2.84
C TYR A 21 -9.91 -15.12 -3.10
N LYS A 22 -10.26 -16.41 -3.05
CA LYS A 22 -9.33 -17.50 -3.41
C LYS A 22 -8.88 -17.40 -4.85
N SER A 23 -9.80 -17.09 -5.76
CA SER A 23 -9.50 -16.93 -7.19
C SER A 23 -8.60 -15.73 -7.44
N SER A 24 -8.91 -14.56 -6.83
CA SER A 24 -8.09 -13.36 -6.95
C SER A 24 -6.68 -13.57 -6.39
N LEU A 25 -6.57 -14.17 -5.21
CA LEU A 25 -5.28 -14.44 -4.56
C LEU A 25 -4.41 -15.42 -5.38
N ARG A 26 -5.05 -16.44 -5.97
CA ARG A 26 -4.37 -17.41 -6.83
C ARG A 26 -3.84 -16.76 -8.10
N ASN A 27 -4.57 -15.80 -8.64
CA ASN A 27 -4.16 -15.06 -9.83
C ASN A 27 -3.03 -14.08 -9.54
N VAL A 28 -3.13 -13.33 -8.43
CA VAL A 28 -2.07 -12.43 -7.93
C VAL A 28 -0.75 -13.16 -7.75
N LEU A 29 -0.77 -14.34 -7.10
CA LEU A 29 0.42 -15.13 -6.83
C LEU A 29 0.96 -15.92 -8.04
N ARG A 30 0.18 -16.00 -9.13
CA ARG A 30 0.63 -16.61 -10.38
C ARG A 30 1.73 -15.80 -11.06
N TYR A 31 1.65 -14.46 -10.98
CA TYR A 31 2.63 -13.52 -11.54
C TYR A 31 3.53 -12.95 -10.44
N LYS A 32 4.35 -13.82 -9.83
CA LYS A 32 5.17 -13.53 -8.65
C LYS A 32 5.99 -12.24 -8.75
N MET A 33 6.66 -12.01 -9.88
CA MET A 33 7.53 -10.84 -10.05
C MET A 33 6.74 -9.53 -10.03
N ARG A 34 5.59 -9.49 -10.70
CA ARG A 34 4.71 -8.32 -10.73
C ARG A 34 4.16 -8.01 -9.34
N PHE A 35 3.63 -9.04 -8.67
CA PHE A 35 3.12 -8.90 -7.31
C PHE A 35 4.20 -8.40 -6.36
N PHE A 36 5.42 -8.94 -6.47
CA PHE A 36 6.54 -8.53 -5.64
C PHE A 36 6.94 -7.07 -5.88
N MET A 37 7.05 -6.64 -7.13
CA MET A 37 7.33 -5.22 -7.47
C MET A 37 6.26 -4.29 -6.90
N MET A 38 4.98 -4.62 -7.08
CA MET A 38 3.85 -3.85 -6.55
C MET A 38 3.89 -3.79 -5.02
N LEU A 39 4.14 -4.93 -4.36
CA LEU A 39 4.24 -5.01 -2.91
C LEU A 39 5.37 -4.15 -2.37
N VAL A 40 6.58 -4.25 -2.95
CA VAL A 40 7.74 -3.45 -2.53
C VAL A 40 7.47 -1.96 -2.71
N SER A 41 6.91 -1.55 -3.84
CA SER A 41 6.62 -0.14 -4.11
C SER A 41 5.59 0.44 -3.14
N VAL A 42 4.50 -0.28 -2.88
CA VAL A 42 3.49 0.13 -1.89
C VAL A 42 4.06 0.12 -0.47
N ALA A 43 4.89 -0.86 -0.12
CA ALA A 43 5.51 -0.93 1.20
C ALA A 43 6.47 0.24 1.44
N VAL A 44 7.29 0.60 0.45
CA VAL A 44 8.19 1.76 0.56
C VAL A 44 7.39 3.06 0.66
N SER A 45 6.36 3.24 -0.17
CA SER A 45 5.48 4.41 -0.09
C SER A 45 4.80 4.55 1.27
N ALA A 46 4.19 3.46 1.77
CA ALA A 46 3.54 3.45 3.08
C ALA A 46 4.54 3.70 4.22
N GLY A 47 5.76 3.17 4.08
CA GLY A 47 6.86 3.42 5.01
C GLY A 47 7.28 4.89 5.06
N LEU A 48 7.35 5.56 3.92
CA LEU A 48 7.64 7.00 3.85
C LEU A 48 6.52 7.84 4.47
N VAL A 49 5.24 7.49 4.22
CA VAL A 49 4.11 8.16 4.85
C VAL A 49 4.17 7.99 6.37
N PHE A 50 4.45 6.77 6.86
CA PHE A 50 4.62 6.52 8.28
C PHE A 50 5.74 7.35 8.89
N ALA A 51 6.92 7.38 8.26
CA ALA A 51 8.06 8.14 8.75
C ALA A 51 7.76 9.66 8.79
N GLY A 52 7.08 10.19 7.77
CA GLY A 52 6.66 11.58 7.72
C GLY A 52 5.65 11.92 8.81
N LEU A 53 4.64 11.08 9.02
CA LEU A 53 3.64 11.26 10.07
C LEU A 53 4.24 11.12 11.47
N ALA A 54 5.18 10.19 11.67
CA ALA A 54 5.89 10.04 12.94
C ALA A 54 6.73 11.28 13.28
N LEU A 55 7.39 11.87 12.29
CA LEU A 55 8.10 13.15 12.45
C LEU A 55 7.15 14.27 12.86
N LEU A 56 6.00 14.36 12.18
CA LEU A 56 5.02 15.41 12.42
C LEU A 56 4.41 15.27 13.83
N ASP A 57 4.12 14.05 14.26
CA ASP A 57 3.61 13.75 15.60
C ASP A 57 4.57 14.21 16.69
N MET A 58 5.84 13.84 16.58
CA MET A 58 6.87 14.26 17.53
C MET A 58 7.08 15.77 17.56
N CYS A 59 6.93 16.45 16.41
CA CYS A 59 7.04 17.90 16.37
C CYS A 59 5.86 18.64 16.98
N LEU A 60 4.66 18.03 16.97
CA LEU A 60 3.45 18.67 17.46
C LEU A 60 3.17 18.41 18.94
N PHE A 61 3.55 17.23 19.43
CA PHE A 61 3.19 16.77 20.79
C PHE A 61 4.36 16.82 21.79
N ASP A 62 5.60 16.79 21.33
CA ASP A 62 6.75 17.07 22.16
C ASP A 62 7.15 18.55 21.96
N ASP A 63 7.37 19.29 23.05
CA ASP A 63 7.73 20.71 23.09
C ASP A 63 9.04 21.09 22.33
N PHE A 64 9.57 20.20 21.53
CA PHE A 64 10.76 20.36 20.70
C PHE A 64 10.51 20.99 19.31
N GLY A 65 9.26 21.24 18.96
CA GLY A 65 8.87 21.74 17.65
C GLY A 65 9.20 23.20 17.41
N SER A 66 10.44 23.52 17.02
CA SER A 66 10.66 24.83 16.41
C SER A 66 9.83 24.96 15.12
N PRO A 67 9.29 26.15 14.79
CA PRO A 67 8.48 26.36 13.58
C PRO A 67 9.17 25.86 12.29
N ALA A 68 10.50 25.89 12.26
CA ALA A 68 11.28 25.39 11.13
C ALA A 68 11.19 23.86 10.99
N ILE A 69 11.26 23.12 12.11
CA ILE A 69 11.21 21.64 12.09
C ILE A 69 9.79 21.18 11.72
N ILE A 70 8.76 21.85 12.24
CA ILE A 70 7.35 21.59 11.86
C ILE A 70 7.17 21.81 10.35
N GLY A 71 7.71 22.90 9.81
CA GLY A 71 7.68 23.18 8.37
C GLY A 71 8.31 22.06 7.54
N ILE A 72 9.46 21.56 7.95
CA ILE A 72 10.15 20.44 7.27
C ILE A 72 9.30 19.17 7.36
N ALA A 73 8.74 18.85 8.53
CA ALA A 73 7.89 17.68 8.71
C ALA A 73 6.66 17.71 7.80
N VAL A 74 5.99 18.85 7.70
CA VAL A 74 4.83 19.04 6.80
C VAL A 74 5.23 18.82 5.34
N VAL A 75 6.34 19.40 4.91
CA VAL A 75 6.87 19.22 3.54
C VAL A 75 7.13 17.73 3.27
N VAL A 76 7.77 17.01 4.19
CA VAL A 76 8.03 15.58 4.05
C VAL A 76 6.74 14.79 3.91
N VAL A 77 5.72 15.07 4.72
CA VAL A 77 4.41 14.38 4.65
C VAL A 77 3.72 14.64 3.32
N VAL A 78 3.71 15.88 2.85
CA VAL A 78 3.10 16.24 1.55
C VAL A 78 3.81 15.51 0.41
N PHE A 79 5.15 15.54 0.37
CA PHE A 79 5.92 14.84 -0.67
C PHE A 79 5.74 13.32 -0.59
N ALA A 80 5.71 12.73 0.60
CA ALA A 80 5.44 11.31 0.78
C ALA A 80 4.05 10.93 0.27
N GLY A 81 3.04 11.76 0.53
CA GLY A 81 1.68 11.58 0.03
C GLY A 81 1.60 11.65 -1.49
N LEU A 82 2.22 12.67 -2.10
CA LEU A 82 2.28 12.82 -3.56
C LEU A 82 2.99 11.64 -4.21
N LEU A 83 4.13 11.22 -3.66
CA LEU A 83 4.88 10.07 -4.16
C LEU A 83 4.04 8.79 -4.07
N THR A 84 3.31 8.60 -2.98
CA THR A 84 2.38 7.47 -2.81
C THR A 84 1.31 7.48 -3.89
N ALA A 85 0.70 8.63 -4.17
CA ALA A 85 -0.32 8.77 -5.21
C ALA A 85 0.24 8.43 -6.60
N VAL A 86 1.42 8.95 -6.95
CA VAL A 86 2.09 8.66 -8.24
C VAL A 86 2.44 7.18 -8.37
N VAL A 87 2.99 6.58 -7.33
CA VAL A 87 3.36 5.15 -7.32
C VAL A 87 2.12 4.27 -7.51
N ILE A 88 1.04 4.52 -6.77
CA ILE A 88 -0.20 3.75 -6.88
C ILE A 88 -0.81 3.92 -8.27
N ASN A 89 -0.86 5.15 -8.81
CA ASN A 89 -1.37 5.42 -10.15
C ASN A 89 -0.57 4.66 -11.22
N THR A 90 0.75 4.76 -11.17
CA THR A 90 1.65 4.09 -12.13
C THR A 90 1.48 2.57 -12.08
N LEU A 91 1.46 2.00 -10.87
CA LEU A 91 1.30 0.55 -10.70
C LEU A 91 -0.06 0.06 -11.17
N THR A 92 -1.12 0.82 -10.90
CA THR A 92 -2.47 0.49 -11.37
C THR A 92 -2.54 0.53 -12.88
N THR A 93 -2.00 1.56 -13.51
CA THR A 93 -1.96 1.71 -14.98
C THR A 93 -1.16 0.56 -15.62
N ILE A 94 0.00 0.22 -15.08
CA ILE A 94 0.80 -0.91 -15.57
C ILE A 94 0.02 -2.22 -15.43
N ASN A 95 -0.62 -2.45 -14.29
CA ASN A 95 -1.37 -3.68 -14.02
C ASN A 95 -2.54 -3.85 -15.02
N ILE A 96 -3.27 -2.77 -15.32
CA ILE A 96 -4.36 -2.76 -16.31
C ILE A 96 -3.78 -2.99 -17.71
N SER A 97 -2.77 -2.24 -18.10
CA SER A 97 -2.15 -2.28 -19.42
C SER A 97 -1.62 -3.68 -19.80
N GLU A 98 -1.00 -4.37 -18.84
CA GLU A 98 -0.48 -5.72 -19.07
C GLU A 98 -1.57 -6.80 -19.20
N ARG A 99 -2.80 -6.50 -18.76
CA ARG A 99 -3.96 -7.40 -18.81
C ARG A 99 -4.95 -7.10 -19.94
N ASN A 100 -4.66 -6.14 -20.81
CA ASN A 100 -5.57 -5.75 -21.89
C ASN A 100 -6.03 -6.95 -22.72
N ARG A 101 -5.17 -7.96 -22.95
CA ARG A 101 -5.56 -9.18 -23.68
C ARG A 101 -6.52 -10.08 -22.88
N GLU A 102 -6.31 -10.21 -21.57
CA GLU A 102 -7.21 -10.97 -20.69
C GLU A 102 -8.56 -10.26 -20.56
N ILE A 103 -8.54 -8.93 -20.43
CA ILE A 103 -9.73 -8.08 -20.39
C ILE A 103 -10.51 -8.19 -21.69
N ALA A 104 -9.86 -8.09 -22.85
CA ALA A 104 -10.49 -8.23 -24.16
C ALA A 104 -11.15 -9.60 -24.34
N THR A 105 -10.53 -10.68 -23.86
CA THR A 105 -11.15 -12.02 -23.92
C THR A 105 -12.37 -12.13 -23.01
N LEU A 106 -12.39 -11.49 -21.85
CA LEU A 106 -13.54 -11.45 -20.96
C LEU A 106 -14.70 -10.65 -21.56
N MET A 107 -14.41 -9.53 -22.24
CA MET A 107 -15.41 -8.74 -22.95
C MET A 107 -16.05 -9.54 -24.08
N VAL A 108 -15.27 -10.31 -24.85
CA VAL A 108 -15.79 -11.19 -25.90
C VAL A 108 -16.66 -12.31 -25.34
N LEU A 109 -16.40 -12.76 -24.12
CA LEU A 109 -17.22 -13.74 -23.39
C LEU A 109 -18.51 -13.14 -22.78
N GLY A 110 -18.75 -11.82 -22.96
CA GLY A 110 -19.98 -11.15 -22.53
C GLY A 110 -19.97 -10.65 -21.07
N TYR A 111 -18.80 -10.54 -20.43
CA TYR A 111 -18.70 -9.90 -19.12
C TYR A 111 -18.92 -8.39 -19.24
N LEU A 112 -19.65 -7.81 -18.27
CA LEU A 112 -19.88 -6.37 -18.18
C LEU A 112 -18.62 -5.65 -17.69
N ASP A 113 -18.38 -4.43 -18.18
CA ASP A 113 -17.23 -3.60 -17.77
C ASP A 113 -17.15 -3.41 -16.26
N SER A 114 -18.29 -3.26 -15.59
CA SER A 114 -18.37 -3.13 -14.13
C SER A 114 -17.90 -4.38 -13.35
N GLU A 115 -18.08 -5.56 -13.93
CA GLU A 115 -17.63 -6.82 -13.32
C GLU A 115 -16.11 -6.98 -13.45
N ILE A 116 -15.57 -6.59 -14.61
CA ILE A 116 -14.14 -6.60 -14.90
C ILE A 116 -13.40 -5.59 -14.02
N CYS A 117 -13.92 -4.37 -13.92
CA CYS A 117 -13.39 -3.34 -13.02
C CYS A 117 -13.39 -3.82 -11.55
N GLY A 118 -14.51 -4.38 -11.09
CA GLY A 118 -14.61 -4.91 -9.73
C GLY A 118 -13.64 -6.06 -9.42
N TYR A 119 -13.19 -6.79 -10.44
CA TYR A 119 -12.16 -7.82 -10.29
C TYR A 119 -10.76 -7.21 -10.14
N ILE A 120 -10.43 -6.22 -10.97
CA ILE A 120 -9.15 -5.51 -10.94
C ILE A 120 -8.98 -4.75 -9.62
N TYR A 121 -10.00 -4.01 -9.21
CA TYR A 121 -9.95 -3.24 -7.97
C TYR A 121 -9.75 -4.11 -6.73
N ARG A 122 -10.40 -5.26 -6.64
CA ARG A 122 -10.17 -6.21 -5.55
C ARG A 122 -8.72 -6.65 -5.44
N GLU A 123 -8.06 -6.87 -6.57
CA GLU A 123 -6.66 -7.25 -6.59
C GLU A 123 -5.76 -6.12 -6.09
N ILE A 124 -6.03 -4.88 -6.51
CA ILE A 124 -5.31 -3.69 -6.07
C ILE A 124 -5.47 -3.51 -4.56
N TYR A 125 -6.69 -3.62 -4.01
CA TYR A 125 -6.93 -3.48 -2.58
C TYR A 125 -6.24 -4.56 -1.75
N ILE A 126 -6.24 -5.80 -2.20
CA ILE A 126 -5.53 -6.90 -1.52
C ILE A 126 -4.03 -6.62 -1.52
N SER A 127 -3.47 -6.24 -2.66
CA SER A 127 -2.04 -5.94 -2.78
C SER A 127 -1.65 -4.73 -1.94
N THR A 128 -2.49 -3.68 -1.90
CA THR A 128 -2.28 -2.50 -1.07
C THR A 128 -2.31 -2.85 0.42
N SER A 129 -3.28 -3.68 0.86
CA SER A 129 -3.37 -4.12 2.25
C SER A 129 -2.12 -4.88 2.69
N ILE A 130 -1.63 -5.78 1.87
CA ILE A 130 -0.40 -6.53 2.13
C ILE A 130 0.81 -5.58 2.10
N GLY A 131 0.85 -4.64 1.14
CA GLY A 131 1.89 -3.63 1.03
C GLY A 131 1.98 -2.73 2.27
N ILE A 132 0.85 -2.29 2.82
CA ILE A 132 0.81 -1.53 4.06
C ILE A 132 1.39 -2.34 5.23
N LEU A 133 1.02 -3.63 5.34
CA LEU A 133 1.52 -4.51 6.39
C LEU A 133 3.06 -4.60 6.38
N PHE A 134 3.66 -4.73 5.19
CA PHE A 134 5.11 -4.70 5.01
C PHE A 134 5.69 -3.28 5.08
N GLY A 135 4.89 -2.26 4.85
CA GLY A 135 5.27 -0.85 4.94
C GLY A 135 5.58 -0.41 6.38
N TYR A 136 4.91 -0.99 7.38
CA TYR A 136 5.17 -0.66 8.78
C TYR A 136 6.62 -0.96 9.21
N PRO A 137 7.19 -2.16 9.01
CA PRO A 137 8.59 -2.41 9.34
C PRO A 137 9.56 -1.46 8.62
N VAL A 138 9.29 -1.16 7.35
CA VAL A 138 10.09 -0.20 6.57
C VAL A 138 9.98 1.21 7.17
N GLY A 139 8.76 1.65 7.49
CA GLY A 139 8.49 2.95 8.09
C GLY A 139 9.12 3.11 9.47
N ILE A 140 9.04 2.09 10.32
CA ILE A 140 9.70 2.05 11.62
C ILE A 140 11.22 2.17 11.46
N GLY A 141 11.80 1.45 10.50
CA GLY A 141 13.22 1.54 10.19
C GLY A 141 13.65 2.93 9.76
N LEU A 142 12.90 3.56 8.84
CA LEU A 142 13.15 4.93 8.38
C LEU A 142 12.98 5.95 9.51
N ALA A 143 11.91 5.86 10.29
CA ALA A 143 11.66 6.75 11.41
C ALA A 143 12.77 6.64 12.48
N THR A 144 13.23 5.42 12.79
CA THR A 144 14.33 5.21 13.74
C THR A 144 15.65 5.80 13.24
N LEU A 145 15.94 5.69 11.94
CA LEU A 145 17.12 6.32 11.34
C LEU A 145 17.04 7.85 11.45
N ILE A 146 15.89 8.43 11.12
CA ILE A 146 15.67 9.88 11.18
C ILE A 146 15.83 10.38 12.62
N PHE A 147 15.17 9.74 13.59
CA PHE A 147 15.24 10.14 15.00
C PHE A 147 16.66 10.04 15.57
N LYS A 148 17.41 8.98 15.21
CA LYS A 148 18.83 8.86 15.59
C LYS A 148 19.69 9.96 14.97
N THR A 149 19.42 10.36 13.73
CA THR A 149 20.22 11.37 13.04
C THR A 149 19.94 12.77 13.58
N ILE A 150 18.70 13.05 13.94
CA ILE A 150 18.29 14.34 14.51
C ILE A 150 18.65 14.42 16.00
N GLY A 151 18.81 13.27 16.66
CA GLY A 151 19.25 13.18 18.05
C GLY A 151 18.14 13.31 19.10
N PHE A 152 16.88 13.20 18.69
CA PHE A 152 15.75 13.21 19.63
C PHE A 152 14.59 12.31 19.17
N GLY A 153 13.81 11.87 20.12
CA GLY A 153 12.63 11.05 19.89
C GLY A 153 12.93 9.55 19.74
N THR A 154 11.90 8.78 19.96
CA THR A 154 11.88 7.33 19.73
C THR A 154 10.56 6.95 19.07
N VAL A 155 10.55 5.93 18.22
CA VAL A 155 9.32 5.43 17.58
C VAL A 155 8.27 4.99 18.61
N GLY A 156 8.70 4.64 19.82
CA GLY A 156 7.80 4.31 20.94
C GLY A 156 6.99 5.49 21.47
N GLY A 157 7.41 6.74 21.21
CA GLY A 157 6.69 7.96 21.57
C GLY A 157 5.61 8.36 20.54
N VAL A 158 5.59 7.74 19.37
CA VAL A 158 4.61 8.06 18.33
C VAL A 158 3.21 7.64 18.78
N SER A 159 2.27 8.58 18.71
CA SER A 159 0.86 8.38 19.07
C SER A 159 0.25 7.20 18.32
N TRP A 160 -0.52 6.37 19.01
CA TRP A 160 -1.25 5.24 18.40
C TRP A 160 -2.19 5.68 17.25
N PHE A 161 -2.66 6.90 17.28
CA PHE A 161 -3.49 7.50 16.25
C PHE A 161 -2.76 7.59 14.89
N MET A 162 -1.46 7.90 14.89
CA MET A 162 -0.66 7.97 13.67
C MET A 162 -0.52 6.60 12.99
N TRP A 163 -0.50 5.53 13.77
CA TRP A 163 -0.51 4.16 13.22
C TRP A 163 -1.78 3.85 12.42
N LEU A 164 -2.92 4.36 12.86
CA LEU A 164 -4.19 4.21 12.13
C LEU A 164 -4.30 5.15 10.93
N LEU A 165 -3.63 6.29 10.97
CA LEU A 165 -3.71 7.30 9.93
C LEU A 165 -2.99 6.87 8.64
N VAL A 166 -1.91 6.10 8.76
CA VAL A 166 -1.16 5.57 7.59
C VAL A 166 -2.04 4.75 6.64
N PRO A 167 -2.74 3.70 7.08
CA PRO A 167 -3.61 2.96 6.17
C PRO A 167 -4.74 3.82 5.60
N VAL A 168 -5.29 4.74 6.39
CA VAL A 168 -6.34 5.66 5.92
C VAL A 168 -5.82 6.53 4.76
N VAL A 169 -4.63 7.09 4.89
CA VAL A 169 -4.01 7.92 3.84
C VAL A 169 -3.70 7.07 2.60
N VAL A 170 -3.07 5.91 2.75
CA VAL A 170 -2.71 5.05 1.62
C VAL A 170 -3.94 4.51 0.92
N PHE A 171 -4.97 4.06 1.65
CA PHE A 171 -6.25 3.64 1.06
C PHE A 171 -7.00 4.81 0.43
N GLY A 172 -6.96 6.00 1.02
CA GLY A 172 -7.54 7.20 0.45
C GLY A 172 -6.95 7.52 -0.93
N PHE A 173 -5.62 7.47 -1.07
CA PHE A 173 -4.98 7.62 -2.37
C PHE A 173 -5.31 6.48 -3.34
N THR A 174 -5.40 5.25 -2.87
CA THR A 174 -5.80 4.10 -3.71
C THR A 174 -7.22 4.28 -4.23
N LEU A 175 -8.15 4.75 -3.40
CA LEU A 175 -9.52 5.08 -3.80
C LEU A 175 -9.57 6.21 -4.81
N LEU A 176 -8.84 7.31 -4.58
CA LEU A 176 -8.79 8.44 -5.51
C LEU A 176 -8.26 8.01 -6.89
N VAL A 177 -7.18 7.25 -6.93
CA VAL A 177 -6.64 6.71 -8.19
C VAL A 177 -7.64 5.79 -8.87
N SER A 178 -8.32 4.94 -8.09
CA SER A 178 -9.34 4.01 -8.60
C SER A 178 -10.59 4.71 -9.16
N LEU A 179 -10.88 5.94 -8.72
CA LEU A 179 -11.99 6.75 -9.24
C LEU A 179 -11.63 7.52 -10.52
N ILE A 180 -10.33 7.78 -10.74
CA ILE A 180 -9.85 8.54 -11.91
C ILE A 180 -9.60 7.62 -13.12
N LEU A 181 -9.28 6.36 -12.88
CA LEU A 181 -8.99 5.34 -13.89
C LEU A 181 -10.24 4.59 -14.33
#